data_d9682dc4af2180c2b7baf601e70d73a6
#
_entry.id   d9682dc4af2180c2b7baf601e70d73a6
#
_cell.length_a   1.000
_cell.length_b   1.000
_cell.length_c   1.000
_cell.angle_alpha   90.00
_cell.angle_beta   90.00
_cell.angle_gamma   90.00
#
_symmetry.space_group_name_H-M   'P 1'
#
loop_
_entity.id
_entity.type
_entity.pdbx_description
1 polymer ?
#
loop_
_entity_poly.entity_id
_entity_poly.type
_entity_poly.pdbx_seq_one_letter_code
_entity_poly.pdbx_strand_id
1 'polypeptide(L)'
;SLLEDPKLMSHFPLDVFQTGSGTSSNMNANEVIANLASEIAEQEVNPNDHVNFGQSSNDVIPTTIHVSAAMSSRRKLIPALEALRDEIIQKADSVKGYSKTGRTHLMDAMPIRMDQSLLSWADQIDAGISGVDRALTYVCTLGLGGTAVGTGINTHPEFGQTFAKLLSAETGINFSSADNFFPYIGSQDAAVGLS
;
A
#
# COMPACT_ATOMS: atom_id res chain seq x y z
N SER A 1 10.22 5.40 -19.98
CA SER A 1 10.22 4.81 -18.63
C SER A 1 9.71 3.37 -18.70
N LEU A 2 10.24 2.44 -17.90
CA LEU A 2 9.78 1.04 -17.83
C LEU A 2 8.28 0.97 -17.51
N LEU A 3 7.78 1.87 -16.67
CA LEU A 3 6.36 1.91 -16.26
C LEU A 3 5.41 2.34 -17.40
N GLU A 4 5.92 2.90 -18.47
CA GLU A 4 5.14 3.31 -19.65
C GLU A 4 5.14 2.22 -20.76
N ASP A 5 5.91 1.15 -20.58
CA ASP A 5 5.93 0.03 -21.51
C ASP A 5 4.59 -0.74 -21.46
N PRO A 6 3.82 -0.79 -22.57
CA PRO A 6 2.58 -1.56 -22.61
C PRO A 6 2.78 -3.07 -22.42
N LYS A 7 4.01 -3.55 -22.59
CA LYS A 7 4.40 -4.94 -22.39
C LYS A 7 5.10 -5.18 -21.04
N LEU A 8 5.04 -4.20 -20.12
CA LEU A 8 5.71 -4.27 -18.81
C LEU A 8 5.59 -5.66 -18.17
N MET A 9 4.39 -6.22 -18.09
CA MET A 9 4.15 -7.50 -17.43
C MET A 9 4.79 -8.70 -18.12
N SER A 10 5.17 -8.60 -19.41
CA SER A 10 5.89 -9.67 -20.09
C SER A 10 7.34 -9.83 -19.64
N HIS A 11 7.89 -8.83 -18.98
CA HIS A 11 9.21 -8.88 -18.37
C HIS A 11 9.23 -9.60 -17.00
N PHE A 12 8.04 -9.91 -16.46
CA PHE A 12 7.86 -10.55 -15.15
C PHE A 12 7.12 -11.90 -15.30
N PRO A 13 7.77 -12.94 -15.86
CA PRO A 13 7.12 -14.21 -16.18
C PRO A 13 6.96 -15.13 -14.97
N LEU A 14 7.31 -14.68 -13.77
CA LEU A 14 7.27 -15.49 -12.57
C LEU A 14 5.83 -15.82 -12.16
N ASP A 15 5.63 -17.06 -11.71
CA ASP A 15 4.35 -17.49 -11.15
C ASP A 15 4.04 -16.76 -9.81
N VAL A 16 2.75 -16.63 -9.49
CA VAL A 16 2.31 -16.08 -8.20
C VAL A 16 2.57 -17.03 -7.04
N PHE A 17 2.65 -18.34 -7.30
CA PHE A 17 2.98 -19.37 -6.32
C PHE A 17 4.49 -19.51 -6.16
N GLN A 18 5.03 -18.70 -5.26
CA GLN A 18 6.45 -18.65 -4.94
C GLN A 18 6.66 -18.79 -3.44
N THR A 19 7.93 -18.78 -3.01
CA THR A 19 8.27 -18.65 -1.59
C THR A 19 7.78 -17.31 -1.05
N GLY A 20 7.27 -17.28 0.17
CA GLY A 20 6.75 -16.05 0.80
C GLY A 20 7.78 -14.93 0.99
N SER A 21 9.06 -15.22 0.83
CA SER A 21 10.15 -14.25 0.90
C SER A 21 10.18 -13.26 -0.29
N GLY A 22 9.54 -13.62 -1.42
CA GLY A 22 9.51 -12.78 -2.63
C GLY A 22 10.85 -12.58 -3.33
N THR A 23 11.88 -13.35 -2.99
CA THR A 23 13.24 -13.20 -3.52
C THR A 23 13.26 -13.28 -5.05
N SER A 24 12.52 -14.23 -5.63
CA SER A 24 12.48 -14.37 -7.10
C SER A 24 11.90 -13.11 -7.76
N SER A 25 10.84 -12.52 -7.21
CA SER A 25 10.25 -11.28 -7.72
C SER A 25 11.21 -10.09 -7.59
N ASN A 26 11.91 -9.98 -6.46
CA ASN A 26 12.93 -8.94 -6.27
C ASN A 26 14.05 -9.08 -7.30
N MET A 27 14.58 -10.29 -7.48
CA MET A 27 15.67 -10.52 -8.45
C MET A 27 15.21 -10.33 -9.88
N ASN A 28 14.01 -10.75 -10.25
CA ASN A 28 13.48 -10.47 -11.58
C ASN A 28 13.40 -8.95 -11.85
N ALA A 29 12.92 -8.16 -10.89
CA ALA A 29 12.91 -6.70 -11.03
C ALA A 29 14.33 -6.12 -11.22
N ASN A 30 15.28 -6.60 -10.42
CA ASN A 30 16.68 -6.17 -10.53
C ASN A 30 17.29 -6.52 -11.90
N GLU A 31 17.01 -7.72 -12.42
CA GLU A 31 17.48 -8.17 -13.75
C GLU A 31 16.85 -7.35 -14.88
N VAL A 32 15.56 -7.07 -14.84
CA VAL A 32 14.87 -6.23 -15.83
C VAL A 32 15.46 -4.82 -15.83
N ILE A 33 15.65 -4.23 -14.65
CA ILE A 33 16.25 -2.90 -14.51
C ILE A 33 17.69 -2.91 -15.02
N ALA A 34 18.49 -3.92 -14.65
CA ALA A 34 19.87 -4.05 -15.06
C ALA A 34 20.02 -4.14 -16.59
N ASN A 35 19.18 -4.95 -17.23
CA ASN A 35 19.18 -5.09 -18.71
C ASN A 35 18.87 -3.76 -19.39
N LEU A 36 17.80 -3.07 -18.97
CA LEU A 36 17.45 -1.77 -19.54
C LEU A 36 18.52 -0.70 -19.27
N ALA A 37 19.09 -0.70 -18.07
CA ALA A 37 20.17 0.22 -17.71
C ALA A 37 21.43 -0.06 -18.55
N SER A 38 21.74 -1.32 -18.82
CA SER A 38 22.88 -1.71 -19.68
C SER A 38 22.71 -1.20 -21.13
N GLU A 39 21.50 -1.32 -21.67
CA GLU A 39 21.17 -0.80 -23.01
C GLU A 39 21.33 0.73 -23.08
N ILE A 40 20.84 1.45 -22.05
CA ILE A 40 20.90 2.92 -22.00
C ILE A 40 22.33 3.42 -21.79
N ALA A 41 23.09 2.74 -20.92
CA ALA A 41 24.44 3.14 -20.57
C ALA A 41 25.53 2.65 -21.56
N GLU A 42 25.15 1.79 -22.51
CA GLU A 42 26.07 1.09 -23.43
C GLU A 42 27.21 0.37 -22.70
N GLN A 43 26.94 -0.11 -21.47
CA GLN A 43 27.88 -0.86 -20.63
C GLN A 43 27.14 -1.83 -19.74
N GLU A 44 27.83 -2.87 -19.28
CA GLU A 44 27.22 -3.87 -18.39
C GLU A 44 26.81 -3.28 -17.03
N VAL A 45 25.53 -3.42 -16.67
CA VAL A 45 24.99 -3.14 -15.35
C VAL A 45 24.59 -4.45 -14.69
N ASN A 46 25.21 -4.77 -13.56
CA ASN A 46 24.94 -6.01 -12.83
C ASN A 46 23.72 -5.87 -11.91
N PRO A 47 22.77 -6.83 -11.91
CA PRO A 47 21.56 -6.74 -11.10
C PRO A 47 21.84 -6.79 -9.58
N ASN A 48 22.87 -7.51 -9.13
CA ASN A 48 23.23 -7.59 -7.71
C ASN A 48 24.12 -6.42 -7.27
N ASP A 49 25.20 -6.19 -8.02
CA ASP A 49 26.27 -5.29 -7.58
C ASP A 49 25.95 -3.81 -7.85
N HIS A 50 25.04 -3.53 -8.78
CA HIS A 50 24.62 -2.17 -9.11
C HIS A 50 23.18 -1.87 -8.74
N VAL A 51 22.21 -2.66 -9.22
CA VAL A 51 20.78 -2.36 -9.01
C VAL A 51 20.36 -2.68 -7.57
N ASN A 52 20.71 -3.86 -7.05
CA ASN A 52 20.36 -4.30 -5.69
C ASN A 52 21.39 -3.87 -4.63
N PHE A 53 22.34 -2.99 -5.00
CA PHE A 53 23.39 -2.56 -4.10
C PHE A 53 22.85 -1.96 -2.81
N GLY A 54 23.34 -2.44 -1.65
CA GLY A 54 22.91 -1.99 -0.34
C GLY A 54 21.49 -2.41 0.06
N GLN A 55 20.90 -3.38 -0.63
CA GLN A 55 19.56 -3.88 -0.40
C GLN A 55 19.56 -5.39 -0.19
N SER A 56 18.42 -5.91 0.28
CA SER A 56 18.12 -7.34 0.36
C SER A 56 16.66 -7.56 -0.02
N SER A 57 16.31 -8.73 -0.54
CA SER A 57 14.88 -9.09 -0.70
C SER A 57 14.14 -9.01 0.64
N ASN A 58 14.84 -9.19 1.76
CA ASN A 58 14.23 -9.20 3.09
C ASN A 58 13.75 -7.81 3.55
N ASP A 59 14.33 -6.71 3.09
CA ASP A 59 13.85 -5.36 3.36
C ASP A 59 13.07 -4.77 2.18
N VAL A 60 13.40 -5.15 0.94
CA VAL A 60 12.70 -4.68 -0.27
C VAL A 60 11.26 -5.18 -0.33
N ILE A 61 11.02 -6.48 -0.10
CA ILE A 61 9.67 -7.06 -0.23
C ILE A 61 8.69 -6.50 0.80
N PRO A 62 8.98 -6.44 2.11
CA PRO A 62 8.11 -5.78 3.07
C PRO A 62 7.85 -4.31 2.72
N THR A 63 8.88 -3.58 2.30
CA THR A 63 8.75 -2.20 1.84
C THR A 63 7.82 -2.10 0.63
N THR A 64 7.94 -2.99 -0.34
CA THR A 64 7.06 -3.02 -1.54
C THR A 64 5.61 -3.27 -1.15
N ILE A 65 5.32 -4.17 -0.20
CA ILE A 65 3.98 -4.41 0.33
C ILE A 65 3.42 -3.12 0.93
N HIS A 66 4.17 -2.45 1.79
CA HIS A 66 3.78 -1.19 2.42
C HIS A 66 3.51 -0.08 1.39
N VAL A 67 4.43 0.14 0.46
CA VAL A 67 4.29 1.16 -0.59
C VAL A 67 3.08 0.88 -1.49
N SER A 68 2.91 -0.36 -1.94
CA SER A 68 1.78 -0.78 -2.78
C SER A 68 0.44 -0.60 -2.05
N ALA A 69 0.36 -1.00 -0.78
CA ALA A 69 -0.81 -0.86 0.05
C ALA A 69 -1.17 0.62 0.28
N ALA A 70 -0.18 1.45 0.62
CA ALA A 70 -0.37 2.89 0.82
C ALA A 70 -0.85 3.59 -0.46
N MET A 71 -0.21 3.32 -1.60
CA MET A 71 -0.59 3.89 -2.89
C MET A 71 -2.00 3.47 -3.30
N SER A 72 -2.35 2.18 -3.16
CA SER A 72 -3.68 1.66 -3.49
C SER A 72 -4.75 2.27 -2.59
N SER A 73 -4.49 2.39 -1.29
CA SER A 73 -5.42 3.00 -0.35
C SER A 73 -5.65 4.48 -0.66
N ARG A 74 -4.59 5.26 -0.86
CA ARG A 74 -4.70 6.70 -1.15
C ARG A 74 -5.30 7.02 -2.51
N ARG A 75 -4.97 6.23 -3.53
CA ARG A 75 -5.37 6.54 -4.92
C ARG A 75 -6.67 5.88 -5.35
N LYS A 76 -7.11 4.81 -4.67
CA LYS A 76 -8.28 4.02 -5.09
C LYS A 76 -9.29 3.83 -3.97
N LEU A 77 -8.87 3.27 -2.82
CA LEU A 77 -9.80 2.86 -1.76
C LEU A 77 -10.50 4.07 -1.13
N ILE A 78 -9.75 5.03 -0.61
CA ILE A 78 -10.32 6.20 0.05
C ILE A 78 -11.23 6.99 -0.88
N PRO A 79 -10.84 7.36 -2.11
CA PRO A 79 -11.74 8.05 -3.04
C PRO A 79 -13.02 7.26 -3.37
N ALA A 80 -12.94 5.92 -3.46
CA ALA A 80 -14.12 5.09 -3.70
C ALA A 80 -15.06 5.06 -2.49
N LEU A 81 -14.53 5.02 -1.27
CA LEU A 81 -15.32 5.10 -0.04
C LEU A 81 -15.98 6.47 0.10
N GLU A 82 -15.26 7.55 -0.17
CA GLU A 82 -15.80 8.91 -0.16
C GLU A 82 -16.94 9.07 -1.17
N ALA A 83 -16.76 8.60 -2.40
CA ALA A 83 -17.80 8.63 -3.42
C ALA A 83 -19.04 7.83 -2.99
N LEU A 84 -18.86 6.64 -2.42
CA LEU A 84 -19.96 5.81 -1.90
C LEU A 84 -20.70 6.50 -0.75
N ARG A 85 -19.99 7.09 0.20
CA ARG A 85 -20.57 7.86 1.31
C ARG A 85 -21.43 9.02 0.77
N ASP A 86 -20.91 9.78 -0.17
CA ASP A 86 -21.60 10.95 -0.73
C ASP A 86 -22.86 10.56 -1.49
N GLU A 87 -22.85 9.46 -2.25
CA GLU A 87 -24.03 8.89 -2.91
C GLU A 87 -25.08 8.45 -1.89
N ILE A 88 -24.68 7.82 -0.79
CA ILE A 88 -25.59 7.43 0.29
C ILE A 88 -26.22 8.66 0.94
N ILE A 89 -25.45 9.73 1.21
CA ILE A 89 -25.97 10.98 1.78
C ILE A 89 -26.97 11.62 0.83
N GLN A 90 -26.66 11.69 -0.46
CA GLN A 90 -27.59 12.22 -1.47
C GLN A 90 -28.86 11.40 -1.54
N LYS A 91 -28.74 10.07 -1.51
CA LYS A 91 -29.90 9.17 -1.47
C LYS A 91 -30.73 9.38 -0.22
N ALA A 92 -30.10 9.50 0.94
CA ALA A 92 -30.77 9.76 2.22
C ALA A 92 -31.63 11.05 2.14
N ASP A 93 -31.10 12.12 1.59
CA ASP A 93 -31.85 13.37 1.41
C ASP A 93 -33.08 13.19 0.55
N SER A 94 -32.99 12.42 -0.53
CA SER A 94 -34.11 12.15 -1.44
C SER A 94 -35.25 11.31 -0.83
N VAL A 95 -34.98 10.59 0.25
CA VAL A 95 -35.96 9.64 0.88
C VAL A 95 -36.33 10.02 2.31
N LYS A 96 -35.92 11.18 2.82
CA LYS A 96 -36.17 11.56 4.21
C LYS A 96 -37.67 11.76 4.56
N GLY A 97 -38.53 11.90 3.56
CA GLY A 97 -39.99 11.96 3.75
C GLY A 97 -40.66 10.60 3.97
N TYR A 98 -39.93 9.51 3.80
CA TYR A 98 -40.49 8.15 3.90
C TYR A 98 -40.17 7.50 5.25
N SER A 99 -41.18 6.82 5.81
CA SER A 99 -41.01 6.02 7.01
C SER A 99 -40.89 4.54 6.65
N LYS A 100 -40.17 3.80 7.46
CA LYS A 100 -40.01 2.36 7.41
C LYS A 100 -40.13 1.73 8.81
N THR A 101 -40.33 0.44 8.86
CA THR A 101 -40.27 -0.30 10.12
C THR A 101 -38.84 -0.37 10.65
N GLY A 102 -38.61 0.10 11.88
CA GLY A 102 -37.44 -0.25 12.66
C GLY A 102 -37.58 -1.69 13.16
N ARG A 103 -36.45 -2.37 13.41
CA ARG A 103 -36.44 -3.76 13.90
C ARG A 103 -35.47 -3.93 15.05
N THR A 104 -35.91 -4.72 16.04
CA THR A 104 -35.05 -5.24 17.13
C THR A 104 -35.29 -6.74 17.24
N HIS A 105 -34.28 -7.52 17.50
CA HIS A 105 -34.36 -8.98 17.54
C HIS A 105 -35.04 -9.60 16.32
N LEU A 106 -34.83 -9.02 15.13
CA LEU A 106 -35.47 -9.40 13.85
C LEU A 106 -37.00 -9.25 13.82
N MET A 107 -37.60 -8.61 14.86
CA MET A 107 -39.02 -8.33 14.96
C MET A 107 -39.32 -6.86 14.68
N ASP A 108 -40.52 -6.58 14.19
CA ASP A 108 -40.98 -5.22 13.97
C ASP A 108 -41.04 -4.42 15.28
N ALA A 109 -40.51 -3.21 15.22
CA ALA A 109 -40.46 -2.26 16.31
C ALA A 109 -41.05 -0.90 15.86
N MET A 110 -40.60 0.21 16.46
CA MET A 110 -41.09 1.54 16.12
C MET A 110 -40.74 1.95 14.71
N PRO A 111 -41.56 2.81 14.07
CA PRO A 111 -41.23 3.41 12.79
C PRO A 111 -39.97 4.31 12.89
N ILE A 112 -39.15 4.26 11.89
CA ILE A 112 -38.02 5.16 11.69
C ILE A 112 -38.10 5.79 10.30
N ARG A 113 -37.38 6.90 10.07
CA ARG A 113 -37.26 7.44 8.72
C ARG A 113 -36.24 6.63 7.92
N MET A 114 -36.47 6.60 6.60
CA MET A 114 -35.61 5.87 5.66
C MET A 114 -34.18 6.46 5.64
N ASP A 115 -34.07 7.81 5.70
CA ASP A 115 -32.80 8.51 5.74
C ASP A 115 -31.95 8.16 6.95
N GLN A 116 -32.55 7.90 8.12
CA GLN A 116 -31.79 7.53 9.33
C GLN A 116 -30.99 6.25 9.16
N SER A 117 -31.57 5.25 8.44
CA SER A 117 -30.85 4.01 8.12
C SER A 117 -29.68 4.24 7.14
N LEU A 118 -29.89 5.08 6.12
CA LEU A 118 -28.85 5.38 5.12
C LEU A 118 -27.71 6.22 5.74
N LEU A 119 -28.04 7.23 6.52
CA LEU A 119 -27.04 8.05 7.20
C LEU A 119 -26.18 7.22 8.16
N SER A 120 -26.77 6.21 8.82
CA SER A 120 -25.99 5.27 9.63
C SER A 120 -24.90 4.53 8.82
N TRP A 121 -25.20 4.18 7.55
CA TRP A 121 -24.19 3.59 6.67
C TRP A 121 -23.10 4.58 6.25
N ALA A 122 -23.50 5.82 5.96
CA ALA A 122 -22.53 6.89 5.66
C ALA A 122 -21.56 7.11 6.83
N ASP A 123 -22.09 7.17 8.08
CA ASP A 123 -21.28 7.31 9.28
C ASP A 123 -20.30 6.13 9.47
N GLN A 124 -20.75 4.88 9.14
CA GLN A 124 -19.88 3.71 9.20
C GLN A 124 -18.75 3.77 8.16
N ILE A 125 -19.03 4.29 6.96
CA ILE A 125 -18.01 4.48 5.93
C ILE A 125 -17.00 5.55 6.38
N ASP A 126 -17.44 6.67 6.96
CA ASP A 126 -16.54 7.70 7.51
C ASP A 126 -15.66 7.14 8.63
N ALA A 127 -16.22 6.32 9.51
CA ALA A 127 -15.45 5.62 10.53
C ALA A 127 -14.41 4.67 9.92
N GLY A 128 -14.78 3.97 8.83
CA GLY A 128 -13.89 3.11 8.05
C GLY A 128 -12.74 3.89 7.42
N ILE A 129 -13.03 5.02 6.74
CA ILE A 129 -12.00 5.91 6.17
C ILE A 129 -11.02 6.36 7.25
N SER A 130 -11.54 6.80 8.40
CA SER A 130 -10.70 7.17 9.55
C SER A 130 -9.86 6.01 10.09
N GLY A 131 -10.38 4.77 10.00
CA GLY A 131 -9.63 3.55 10.34
C GLY A 131 -8.46 3.32 9.39
N VAL A 132 -8.71 3.39 8.08
CA VAL A 132 -7.69 3.28 7.03
C VAL A 132 -6.61 4.36 7.20
N ASP A 133 -6.99 5.61 7.44
CA ASP A 133 -6.05 6.71 7.65
C ASP A 133 -5.12 6.48 8.86
N ARG A 134 -5.65 5.97 9.95
CA ARG A 134 -4.82 5.60 11.11
C ARG A 134 -3.86 4.46 10.81
N ALA A 135 -4.32 3.41 10.10
CA ALA A 135 -3.47 2.29 9.73
C ALA A 135 -2.35 2.71 8.78
N LEU A 136 -2.63 3.63 7.85
CA LEU A 136 -1.65 4.16 6.92
C LEU A 136 -0.45 4.84 7.59
N THR A 137 -0.58 5.37 8.81
CA THR A 137 0.56 5.93 9.54
C THR A 137 1.65 4.89 9.81
N TYR A 138 1.26 3.63 10.06
CA TYR A 138 2.19 2.53 10.27
C TYR A 138 2.69 1.95 8.93
N VAL A 139 1.81 1.81 7.95
CA VAL A 139 2.15 1.32 6.60
C VAL A 139 3.13 2.25 5.89
N CYS A 140 3.05 3.56 6.11
CA CYS A 140 3.98 4.53 5.51
C CYS A 140 5.36 4.55 6.17
N THR A 141 5.60 3.74 7.21
CA THR A 141 6.94 3.54 7.78
C THR A 141 7.59 2.33 7.11
N LEU A 142 8.79 2.51 6.57
CA LEU A 142 9.44 1.56 5.68
C LEU A 142 10.64 0.87 6.35
N GLY A 143 10.79 -0.42 6.08
CA GLY A 143 11.90 -1.25 6.54
C GLY A 143 13.14 -1.23 5.65
N LEU A 144 13.09 -0.54 4.50
CA LEU A 144 14.22 -0.48 3.56
C LEU A 144 15.41 0.26 4.18
N GLY A 145 16.58 -0.34 4.07
CA GLY A 145 17.81 0.06 4.74
C GLY A 145 18.22 -0.88 5.87
N GLY A 146 17.31 -1.76 6.31
CA GLY A 146 17.65 -2.81 7.28
C GLY A 146 18.42 -3.98 6.68
N THR A 147 18.40 -4.14 5.38
CA THR A 147 19.04 -5.21 4.61
C THR A 147 18.59 -6.62 5.03
N ALA A 148 19.52 -7.58 5.15
CA ALA A 148 19.19 -8.99 5.31
C ALA A 148 18.47 -9.32 6.63
N VAL A 149 18.85 -8.67 7.73
CA VAL A 149 18.39 -9.03 9.09
C VAL A 149 17.96 -7.83 9.95
N GLY A 150 17.99 -6.62 9.41
CA GLY A 150 17.57 -5.42 10.14
C GLY A 150 18.72 -4.59 10.72
N THR A 151 19.98 -4.97 10.47
CA THR A 151 21.16 -4.27 10.99
C THR A 151 21.75 -3.24 10.03
N GLY A 152 21.26 -3.19 8.78
CA GLY A 152 21.79 -2.30 7.76
C GLY A 152 23.17 -2.70 7.25
N ILE A 153 23.53 -3.99 7.33
CA ILE A 153 24.81 -4.47 6.82
C ILE A 153 24.93 -4.22 5.32
N ASN A 154 26.11 -3.73 4.88
CA ASN A 154 26.43 -3.44 3.49
C ASN A 154 25.58 -2.33 2.82
N THR A 155 24.90 -1.48 3.60
CA THR A 155 24.19 -0.32 3.07
C THR A 155 24.72 0.98 3.67
N HIS A 156 24.47 2.10 2.97
CA HIS A 156 24.82 3.42 3.50
C HIS A 156 23.85 3.81 4.64
N PRO A 157 24.31 4.38 5.75
CA PRO A 157 23.44 4.73 6.89
C PRO A 157 22.24 5.61 6.54
N GLU A 158 22.38 6.49 5.55
CA GLU A 158 21.30 7.39 5.09
C GLU A 158 20.41 6.79 4.00
N PHE A 159 20.64 5.54 3.57
CA PHE A 159 19.94 4.94 2.43
C PHE A 159 18.43 4.92 2.64
N GLY A 160 17.95 4.38 3.76
CA GLY A 160 16.52 4.29 4.04
C GLY A 160 15.81 5.65 4.11
N GLN A 161 16.45 6.64 4.75
CA GLN A 161 15.90 7.99 4.84
C GLN A 161 15.86 8.69 3.48
N THR A 162 16.91 8.56 2.69
CA THR A 162 17.00 9.15 1.34
C THR A 162 15.95 8.52 0.42
N PHE A 163 15.82 7.20 0.46
CA PHE A 163 14.80 6.49 -0.30
C PHE A 163 13.39 6.96 0.07
N ALA A 164 13.05 6.98 1.36
CA ALA A 164 11.73 7.41 1.82
C ALA A 164 11.40 8.85 1.39
N LYS A 165 12.39 9.76 1.44
CA LYS A 165 12.25 11.14 0.99
C LYS A 165 11.97 11.24 -0.52
N LEU A 166 12.74 10.52 -1.34
CA LEU A 166 12.57 10.50 -2.80
C LEU A 166 11.24 9.87 -3.18
N LEU A 167 10.87 8.75 -2.55
CA LEU A 167 9.58 8.09 -2.78
C LEU A 167 8.41 9.00 -2.41
N SER A 168 8.53 9.74 -1.31
CA SER A 168 7.50 10.70 -0.90
C SER A 168 7.31 11.81 -1.93
N ALA A 169 8.40 12.34 -2.47
CA ALA A 169 8.35 13.36 -3.51
C ALA A 169 7.71 12.84 -4.80
N GLU A 170 8.02 11.60 -5.19
CA GLU A 170 7.52 10.96 -6.42
C GLU A 170 6.03 10.59 -6.31
N THR A 171 5.60 10.10 -5.15
CA THR A 171 4.24 9.55 -4.97
C THR A 171 3.23 10.58 -4.46
N GLY A 172 3.69 11.64 -3.81
CA GLY A 172 2.88 12.59 -3.05
C GLY A 172 2.35 12.02 -1.71
N ILE A 173 2.84 10.84 -1.30
CA ILE A 173 2.49 10.19 -0.03
C ILE A 173 3.68 10.32 0.91
N ASN A 174 3.45 10.72 2.15
CA ASN A 174 4.53 10.92 3.12
C ASN A 174 5.00 9.56 3.69
N PHE A 175 6.13 9.08 3.22
CA PHE A 175 6.83 7.90 3.73
C PHE A 175 7.97 8.30 4.66
N SER A 176 8.27 7.44 5.61
CA SER A 176 9.41 7.59 6.53
C SER A 176 10.22 6.30 6.62
N SER A 177 11.51 6.42 6.91
CA SER A 177 12.34 5.28 7.28
C SER A 177 12.07 4.89 8.73
N ALA A 178 12.05 3.60 9.04
CA ALA A 178 11.93 3.12 10.40
C ALA A 178 13.21 3.45 11.20
N ASP A 179 13.04 3.84 12.47
CA ASP A 179 14.16 3.95 13.42
C ASP A 179 14.70 2.58 13.86
N ASN A 180 13.81 1.58 13.86
CA ASN A 180 14.14 0.19 14.14
C ASN A 180 13.61 -0.67 12.98
N PHE A 181 14.50 -1.22 12.16
CA PHE A 181 14.13 -2.01 10.99
C PHE A 181 13.58 -3.40 11.31
N PHE A 182 13.93 -3.98 12.46
CA PHE A 182 13.58 -5.37 12.80
C PHE A 182 12.09 -5.69 12.72
N PRO A 183 11.17 -4.90 13.32
CA PRO A 183 9.74 -5.17 13.21
C PRO A 183 9.20 -5.02 11.78
N TYR A 184 9.75 -4.11 10.98
CA TYR A 184 9.29 -3.85 9.61
C TYR A 184 9.82 -4.84 8.57
N ILE A 185 10.83 -5.63 8.94
CA ILE A 185 11.35 -6.73 8.13
C ILE A 185 10.72 -8.06 8.58
N GLY A 186 10.59 -8.27 9.90
CA GLY A 186 10.17 -9.53 10.49
C GLY A 186 8.66 -9.71 10.66
N SER A 187 7.85 -8.64 10.50
CA SER A 187 6.40 -8.66 10.68
C SER A 187 5.66 -7.92 9.58
N GLN A 188 4.41 -8.32 9.33
CA GLN A 188 3.46 -7.64 8.44
C GLN A 188 2.30 -7.00 9.22
N ASP A 189 2.47 -6.72 10.50
CA ASP A 189 1.42 -6.20 11.38
C ASP A 189 0.78 -4.92 10.84
N ALA A 190 1.57 -4.03 10.23
CA ALA A 190 1.06 -2.81 9.63
C ALA A 190 0.12 -3.09 8.43
N ALA A 191 0.48 -4.04 7.56
CA ALA A 191 -0.35 -4.45 6.43
C ALA A 191 -1.62 -5.18 6.90
N VAL A 192 -1.51 -6.04 7.90
CA VAL A 192 -2.67 -6.72 8.53
C VAL A 192 -3.60 -5.70 9.19
N GLY A 193 -3.05 -4.70 9.89
CA GLY A 193 -3.85 -3.64 10.51
C GLY A 193 -4.59 -2.75 9.50
N LEU A 194 -4.14 -2.71 8.25
CA LEU A 194 -4.82 -2.00 7.17
C LEU A 194 -5.93 -2.84 6.52
N SER A 195 -5.77 -4.18 6.48
CA SER A 195 -6.73 -5.09 5.85
C SER A 195 -7.96 -5.33 6.70
#